data_7974d0158f061c3abd520da0dbe721c9
#
_entry.id   7974d0158f061c3abd520da0dbe721c9
#
_cell.length_a   1.000
_cell.length_b   1.000
_cell.length_c   1.000
_cell.angle_alpha   90.00
_cell.angle_beta   90.00
_cell.angle_gamma   90.00
#
_symmetry.space_group_name_H-M   'P 1'
#
loop_
_entity.id
_entity.type
_entity.pdbx_description
1 polymer ?
#
loop_
_entity_poly.entity_id
_entity_poly.type
_entity_poly.pdbx_seq_one_letter_code
_entity_poly.pdbx_strand_id
1 'polypeptide(L)'
;KTGDEALLLARIAPTLVCRDRPAGARWFEAMSDPPSLIIMDDGLQNPSIAKMLRIAVVDARRGIGNGLVIPAGPLRAPLETQLEIVDLIILNAGPFDAGRSETDDTPGPDVQADLVAFFRDRGFRKPILRGGIAPRNDLAALRGQPVLAYAGIGHPERFFNTLRFGGVEVVETVTYKDHHLF
;
A
#
# COMPACT_ATOMS: atom_id res chain seq x y z
N LYS A 1 19.17 -9.61 -8.77
CA LYS A 1 18.77 -8.19 -8.60
C LYS A 1 17.69 -8.15 -7.53
N THR A 2 17.89 -7.37 -6.50
CA THR A 2 16.89 -7.09 -5.46
C THR A 2 15.99 -5.97 -5.98
N GLY A 3 14.68 -6.08 -5.78
CA GLY A 3 13.75 -5.02 -6.12
C GLY A 3 13.96 -3.77 -5.26
N ASP A 4 13.57 -2.61 -5.75
CA ASP A 4 13.66 -1.31 -5.08
C ASP A 4 12.83 -1.26 -3.78
N GLU A 5 11.68 -1.92 -3.73
CA GLU A 5 10.84 -2.05 -2.52
C GLU A 5 11.61 -2.69 -1.35
N ALA A 6 12.33 -3.78 -1.59
CA ALA A 6 13.13 -4.43 -0.55
C ALA A 6 14.27 -3.52 -0.02
N LEU A 7 14.83 -2.67 -0.88
CA LEU A 7 15.84 -1.68 -0.46
C LEU A 7 15.23 -0.59 0.42
N LEU A 8 13.98 -0.18 0.17
CA LEU A 8 13.27 0.76 1.03
C LEU A 8 12.97 0.15 2.40
N LEU A 9 12.50 -1.09 2.44
CA LEU A 9 12.26 -1.81 3.69
C LEU A 9 13.54 -1.98 4.51
N ALA A 10 14.66 -2.30 3.86
CA ALA A 10 15.96 -2.47 4.51
C ALA A 10 16.49 -1.19 5.20
N ARG A 11 15.98 -0.01 4.88
CA ARG A 11 16.29 1.24 5.60
C ARG A 11 15.55 1.37 6.92
N ILE A 12 14.54 0.54 7.15
CA ILE A 12 13.64 0.64 8.31
C ILE A 12 13.85 -0.54 9.25
N ALA A 13 14.04 -1.74 8.71
CA ALA A 13 14.18 -2.97 9.48
C ALA A 13 15.07 -3.99 8.76
N PRO A 14 15.66 -4.97 9.49
CA PRO A 14 16.33 -6.09 8.85
C PRO A 14 15.45 -6.76 7.82
N THR A 15 15.90 -6.85 6.58
CA THR A 15 15.10 -7.30 5.45
C THR A 15 15.81 -8.44 4.71
N LEU A 16 15.10 -9.54 4.51
CA LEU A 16 15.58 -10.70 3.76
C LEU A 16 14.75 -10.89 2.49
N VAL A 17 15.41 -10.96 1.35
CA VAL A 17 14.78 -11.34 0.07
C VAL A 17 15.04 -12.81 -0.18
N CYS A 18 13.99 -13.62 -0.12
CA CYS A 18 14.09 -15.06 -0.29
C CYS A 18 12.90 -15.61 -1.10
N ARG A 19 13.16 -16.44 -2.11
CA ARG A 19 12.09 -17.09 -2.89
C ARG A 19 11.42 -18.21 -2.10
N ASP A 20 12.21 -18.99 -1.36
CA ASP A 20 11.71 -20.00 -0.42
C ASP A 20 11.36 -19.30 0.90
N ARG A 21 10.10 -18.92 1.05
CA ARG A 21 9.62 -18.17 2.23
C ARG A 21 9.85 -18.94 3.55
N PRO A 22 9.57 -20.26 3.63
CA PRO A 22 9.93 -21.07 4.80
C PRO A 22 11.42 -21.05 5.15
N ALA A 23 12.30 -21.14 4.16
CA ALA A 23 13.74 -21.03 4.40
C ALA A 23 14.13 -19.64 4.94
N GLY A 24 13.51 -18.59 4.42
CA GLY A 24 13.70 -17.24 4.92
C GLY A 24 13.25 -17.06 6.38
N ALA A 25 12.11 -17.63 6.76
CA ALA A 25 11.66 -17.61 8.16
C ALA A 25 12.62 -18.34 9.08
N ARG A 26 13.03 -19.55 8.72
CA ARG A 26 14.03 -20.32 9.49
C ARG A 26 15.36 -19.59 9.65
N TRP A 27 15.75 -18.80 8.64
CA TRP A 27 16.97 -18.00 8.74
C TRP A 27 16.87 -16.94 9.83
N PHE A 28 15.74 -16.24 9.92
CA PHE A 28 15.49 -15.29 11.00
C PHE A 28 15.43 -15.96 12.39
N GLU A 29 14.78 -17.13 12.48
CA GLU A 29 14.68 -17.91 13.72
C GLU A 29 16.06 -18.40 14.22
N ALA A 30 17.00 -18.64 13.30
CA ALA A 30 18.35 -19.12 13.61
C ALA A 30 19.33 -17.98 13.97
N MET A 31 18.92 -16.74 13.97
CA MET A 31 19.78 -15.62 14.38
C MET A 31 20.10 -15.70 15.88
N SER A 32 21.24 -15.14 16.28
CA SER A 32 21.60 -15.03 17.70
C SER A 32 20.63 -14.15 18.50
N ASP A 33 20.00 -13.19 17.83
CA ASP A 33 18.94 -12.33 18.36
C ASP A 33 17.77 -12.37 17.35
N PRO A 34 16.88 -13.36 17.45
CA PRO A 34 15.79 -13.52 16.49
C PRO A 34 14.73 -12.42 16.67
N PRO A 35 14.15 -11.94 15.59
CA PRO A 35 13.10 -10.93 15.67
C PRO A 35 11.84 -11.50 16.34
N SER A 36 11.18 -10.69 17.17
CA SER A 36 9.91 -11.05 17.80
C SER A 36 8.73 -11.06 16.82
N LEU A 37 8.88 -10.43 15.66
CA LEU A 37 7.87 -10.33 14.61
C LEU A 37 8.52 -10.38 13.23
N ILE A 38 7.97 -11.21 12.34
CA ILE A 38 8.32 -11.26 10.91
C ILE A 38 7.14 -10.74 10.10
N ILE A 39 7.37 -9.70 9.31
CA ILE A 39 6.37 -9.14 8.40
C ILE A 39 6.70 -9.61 6.98
N MET A 40 5.74 -10.25 6.32
CA MET A 40 5.85 -10.65 4.92
C MET A 40 5.22 -9.60 4.02
N ASP A 41 6.01 -8.97 3.18
CA ASP A 41 5.51 -8.17 2.08
C ASP A 41 4.94 -9.09 0.99
N ASP A 42 3.73 -8.72 0.50
CA ASP A 42 2.99 -9.46 -0.54
C ASP A 42 2.81 -10.96 -0.23
N GLY A 43 2.55 -11.26 1.04
CA GLY A 43 2.49 -12.63 1.55
C GLY A 43 1.10 -13.26 1.64
N LEU A 44 0.00 -12.52 1.36
CA LEU A 44 -1.36 -12.95 1.69
C LEU A 44 -1.70 -14.32 1.09
N GLN A 45 -1.50 -14.50 -0.22
CA GLN A 45 -1.85 -15.72 -0.93
C GLN A 45 -0.80 -16.84 -0.83
N ASN A 46 0.33 -16.61 -0.17
CA ASN A 46 1.35 -17.64 -0.03
C ASN A 46 0.99 -18.64 1.08
N PRO A 47 0.74 -19.94 0.81
CA PRO A 47 0.33 -20.90 1.81
C PRO A 47 1.49 -21.56 2.56
N SER A 48 2.74 -21.30 2.15
CA SER A 48 3.91 -22.04 2.63
C SER A 48 4.33 -21.73 4.07
N ILE A 49 3.80 -20.66 4.65
CA ILE A 49 4.03 -20.24 6.05
C ILE A 49 2.70 -19.99 6.74
N ALA A 50 2.52 -20.54 7.93
CA ALA A 50 1.42 -20.17 8.80
C ALA A 50 1.57 -18.71 9.25
N LYS A 51 0.51 -17.93 9.15
CA LYS A 51 0.50 -16.51 9.50
C LYS A 51 -0.44 -16.29 10.69
N MET A 52 0.02 -15.56 11.70
CA MET A 52 -0.79 -15.18 12.86
C MET A 52 -1.81 -14.11 12.49
N LEU A 53 -1.45 -13.22 11.56
CA LEU A 53 -2.30 -12.13 11.09
C LEU A 53 -2.14 -11.95 9.58
N ARG A 54 -3.26 -11.88 8.86
CA ARG A 54 -3.32 -11.67 7.42
C ARG A 54 -4.05 -10.38 7.13
N ILE A 55 -3.32 -9.40 6.63
CA ILE A 55 -3.83 -8.06 6.33
C ILE A 55 -3.97 -7.92 4.82
N ALA A 56 -5.17 -7.54 4.36
CA ALA A 56 -5.38 -7.10 2.99
C ALA A 56 -5.41 -5.57 2.96
N VAL A 57 -4.57 -4.96 2.12
CA VAL A 57 -4.62 -3.53 1.85
C VAL A 57 -5.34 -3.31 0.54
N VAL A 58 -6.45 -2.59 0.58
CA VAL A 58 -7.30 -2.29 -0.59
C VAL A 58 -7.20 -0.80 -0.89
N ASP A 59 -6.90 -0.48 -2.14
CA ASP A 59 -6.96 0.89 -2.63
C ASP A 59 -8.43 1.35 -2.65
N ALA A 60 -8.77 2.32 -1.83
CA ALA A 60 -10.15 2.78 -1.70
C ALA A 60 -10.73 3.40 -2.99
N ARG A 61 -9.88 3.88 -3.90
CA ARG A 61 -10.34 4.45 -5.18
C ARG A 61 -10.69 3.37 -6.21
N ARG A 62 -9.92 2.27 -6.22
CA ARG A 62 -10.06 1.19 -7.20
C ARG A 62 -10.93 0.05 -6.68
N GLY A 63 -11.05 -0.04 -5.36
CA GLY A 63 -11.70 -1.18 -4.72
C GLY A 63 -11.03 -2.48 -5.14
N ILE A 64 -11.82 -3.41 -5.58
CA ILE A 64 -11.41 -4.71 -6.12
C ILE A 64 -11.55 -4.80 -7.65
N GLY A 65 -11.69 -3.64 -8.32
CA GLY A 65 -11.88 -3.56 -9.76
C GLY A 65 -13.16 -4.29 -10.22
N ASN A 66 -13.04 -5.09 -11.28
CA ASN A 66 -14.17 -5.89 -11.79
C ASN A 66 -14.44 -7.19 -10.99
N GLY A 67 -13.68 -7.45 -9.92
CA GLY A 67 -13.85 -8.65 -9.07
C GLY A 67 -13.33 -9.95 -9.67
N LEU A 68 -12.73 -9.92 -10.86
CA LEU A 68 -12.24 -11.11 -11.55
C LEU A 68 -10.77 -11.37 -11.24
N VAL A 69 -10.39 -12.63 -11.40
CA VAL A 69 -9.00 -13.09 -11.21
C VAL A 69 -8.19 -12.88 -12.48
N ILE A 70 -6.89 -12.65 -12.33
CA ILE A 70 -5.92 -12.56 -13.44
C ILE A 70 -6.08 -13.77 -14.38
N PRO A 71 -6.12 -13.58 -15.71
CA PRO A 71 -5.86 -12.33 -16.43
C PRO A 71 -7.09 -11.46 -16.69
N ALA A 72 -8.30 -11.89 -16.31
CA ALA A 72 -9.54 -11.19 -16.61
C ALA A 72 -9.80 -9.99 -15.69
N GLY A 73 -9.11 -9.90 -14.57
CA GLY A 73 -9.22 -8.81 -13.58
C GLY A 73 -8.00 -8.71 -12.69
N PRO A 74 -8.04 -7.85 -11.67
CA PRO A 74 -6.87 -7.53 -10.85
C PRO A 74 -6.61 -8.53 -9.71
N LEU A 75 -7.54 -9.42 -9.40
CA LEU A 75 -7.41 -10.29 -8.24
C LEU A 75 -6.44 -11.45 -8.51
N ARG A 76 -5.65 -11.84 -7.51
CA ARG A 76 -4.75 -12.99 -7.58
C ARG A 76 -5.43 -14.32 -7.24
N ALA A 77 -6.56 -14.26 -6.56
CA ALA A 77 -7.41 -15.40 -6.22
C ALA A 77 -8.87 -14.94 -6.13
N PRO A 78 -9.87 -15.84 -6.18
CA PRO A 78 -11.28 -15.49 -5.99
C PRO A 78 -11.48 -14.68 -4.70
N LEU A 79 -12.33 -13.66 -4.77
CA LEU A 79 -12.53 -12.74 -3.66
C LEU A 79 -12.99 -13.47 -2.40
N GLU A 80 -13.96 -14.36 -2.54
CA GLU A 80 -14.52 -15.15 -1.44
C GLU A 80 -13.43 -15.94 -0.71
N THR A 81 -12.58 -16.64 -1.45
CA THR A 81 -11.45 -17.38 -0.88
C THR A 81 -10.47 -16.47 -0.14
N GLN A 82 -10.25 -15.25 -0.66
CA GLN A 82 -9.38 -14.28 0.02
C GLN A 82 -10.05 -13.75 1.30
N LEU A 83 -11.35 -13.47 1.29
CA LEU A 83 -12.08 -12.98 2.46
C LEU A 83 -12.13 -14.01 3.60
N GLU A 84 -12.16 -15.30 3.30
CA GLU A 84 -12.08 -16.36 4.30
C GLU A 84 -10.78 -16.32 5.10
N ILE A 85 -9.65 -16.11 4.43
CA ILE A 85 -8.33 -16.14 5.05
C ILE A 85 -7.89 -14.80 5.63
N VAL A 86 -8.41 -13.67 5.16
CA VAL A 86 -8.06 -12.33 5.65
C VAL A 86 -8.57 -12.11 7.06
N ASP A 87 -7.74 -11.55 7.93
CA ASP A 87 -8.07 -11.23 9.31
C ASP A 87 -8.42 -9.76 9.50
N LEU A 88 -7.88 -8.88 8.64
CA LEU A 88 -8.04 -7.43 8.69
C LEU A 88 -7.99 -6.84 7.29
N ILE A 89 -8.89 -5.93 6.96
CA ILE A 89 -8.82 -5.10 5.75
C ILE A 89 -8.42 -3.69 6.13
N ILE A 90 -7.47 -3.11 5.39
CA ILE A 90 -7.14 -1.68 5.46
C ILE A 90 -7.56 -1.05 4.14
N LEU A 91 -8.49 -0.08 4.20
CA LEU A 91 -8.87 0.74 3.05
C LEU A 91 -7.93 1.94 2.96
N ASN A 92 -7.01 1.91 1.99
CA ASN A 92 -6.05 2.98 1.77
C ASN A 92 -6.66 4.05 0.87
N ALA A 93 -6.99 5.21 1.43
CA ALA A 93 -7.62 6.33 0.73
C ALA A 93 -6.63 7.28 0.03
N GLY A 94 -5.33 7.04 0.17
CA GLY A 94 -4.30 7.97 -0.29
C GLY A 94 -3.86 8.94 0.81
N PRO A 95 -3.36 10.15 0.48
CA PRO A 95 -2.92 11.10 1.49
C PRO A 95 -4.03 11.44 2.49
N PHE A 96 -3.68 11.52 3.77
CA PHE A 96 -4.61 12.00 4.80
C PHE A 96 -4.96 13.45 4.55
N ASP A 97 -6.25 13.73 4.41
CA ASP A 97 -6.78 15.04 4.10
C ASP A 97 -6.88 15.91 5.36
N ALA A 98 -6.23 17.07 5.32
CA ALA A 98 -6.46 18.18 6.26
C ALA A 98 -7.27 19.33 5.61
N GLY A 99 -7.73 19.19 4.38
CA GLY A 99 -8.52 20.22 3.67
C GLY A 99 -8.80 19.84 2.22
N ARG A 100 -10.04 19.50 1.92
CA ARG A 100 -10.51 19.16 0.58
C ARG A 100 -10.35 20.32 -0.39
N SER A 101 -9.65 20.09 -1.50
CA SER A 101 -9.80 20.87 -2.74
C SER A 101 -10.77 20.12 -3.66
N GLU A 102 -11.65 20.83 -4.37
CA GLU A 102 -12.59 20.26 -5.34
C GLU A 102 -11.93 19.52 -6.51
N THR A 103 -10.60 19.66 -6.67
CA THR A 103 -9.79 18.96 -7.66
C THR A 103 -9.17 17.68 -7.12
N ASP A 104 -9.50 17.33 -5.87
CA ASP A 104 -8.89 16.18 -5.20
C ASP A 104 -9.62 14.89 -5.56
N ASP A 105 -8.90 14.02 -6.26
CA ASP A 105 -9.29 12.66 -6.62
C ASP A 105 -9.26 11.69 -5.41
N THR A 106 -9.25 12.22 -4.17
CA THR A 106 -9.34 11.42 -2.95
C THR A 106 -10.78 10.91 -2.79
N PRO A 107 -11.00 9.58 -2.64
CA PRO A 107 -12.34 9.05 -2.46
C PRO A 107 -13.01 9.69 -1.25
N GLY A 108 -14.19 10.29 -1.48
CA GLY A 108 -15.00 10.82 -0.41
C GLY A 108 -15.39 9.75 0.62
N PRO A 109 -15.95 10.17 1.77
CA PRO A 109 -16.43 9.25 2.79
C PRO A 109 -17.36 8.15 2.25
N ASP A 110 -18.15 8.49 1.22
CA ASP A 110 -19.15 7.61 0.64
C ASP A 110 -18.52 6.40 -0.07
N VAL A 111 -17.43 6.58 -0.83
CA VAL A 111 -16.75 5.45 -1.50
C VAL A 111 -16.17 4.46 -0.49
N GLN A 112 -15.64 4.94 0.63
CA GLN A 112 -15.17 4.05 1.68
C GLN A 112 -16.32 3.37 2.42
N ALA A 113 -17.44 4.07 2.62
CA ALA A 113 -18.64 3.49 3.21
C ALA A 113 -19.21 2.40 2.29
N ASP A 114 -19.27 2.64 1.00
CA ASP A 114 -19.71 1.66 -0.01
C ASP A 114 -18.82 0.42 -0.04
N LEU A 115 -17.50 0.59 0.05
CA LEU A 115 -16.58 -0.55 0.14
C LEU A 115 -16.74 -1.34 1.44
N VAL A 116 -16.96 -0.67 2.56
CA VAL A 116 -17.27 -1.34 3.82
C VAL A 116 -18.56 -2.15 3.68
N ALA A 117 -19.63 -1.56 3.14
CA ALA A 117 -20.89 -2.24 2.89
C ALA A 117 -20.68 -3.43 1.95
N PHE A 118 -19.97 -3.24 0.84
CA PHE A 118 -19.62 -4.29 -0.12
C PHE A 118 -18.98 -5.53 0.55
N PHE A 119 -18.00 -5.33 1.44
CA PHE A 119 -17.36 -6.44 2.15
C PHE A 119 -18.30 -7.07 3.19
N ARG A 120 -19.13 -6.24 3.88
CA ARG A 120 -20.11 -6.72 4.86
C ARG A 120 -21.21 -7.58 4.21
N ASP A 121 -21.69 -7.20 3.04
CA ASP A 121 -22.68 -7.95 2.27
C ASP A 121 -22.16 -9.32 1.83
N ARG A 122 -20.84 -9.43 1.60
CA ARG A 122 -20.15 -10.71 1.31
C ARG A 122 -19.76 -11.50 2.56
N GLY A 123 -20.30 -11.14 3.71
CA GLY A 123 -20.11 -11.90 4.95
C GLY A 123 -18.81 -11.62 5.70
N PHE A 124 -17.99 -10.65 5.28
CA PHE A 124 -16.80 -10.28 6.02
C PHE A 124 -17.18 -9.56 7.33
N ARG A 125 -16.91 -10.19 8.47
CA ARG A 125 -17.26 -9.65 9.81
C ARG A 125 -16.06 -9.21 10.63
N LYS A 126 -14.84 -9.45 10.14
CA LYS A 126 -13.59 -9.06 10.78
C LYS A 126 -13.34 -7.54 10.62
N PRO A 127 -12.35 -6.95 11.33
CA PRO A 127 -12.12 -5.50 11.28
C PRO A 127 -11.83 -4.96 9.87
N ILE A 128 -12.36 -3.77 9.60
CA ILE A 128 -12.02 -2.95 8.42
C ILE A 128 -11.57 -1.60 8.94
N LEU A 129 -10.30 -1.26 8.72
CA LEU A 129 -9.72 0.00 9.13
C LEU A 129 -9.60 0.94 7.93
N ARG A 130 -9.67 2.23 8.20
CA ARG A 130 -9.38 3.27 7.22
C ARG A 130 -7.96 3.74 7.45
N GLY A 131 -7.16 3.81 6.39
CA GLY A 131 -5.79 4.26 6.40
C GLY A 131 -5.53 5.30 5.31
N GLY A 132 -4.43 6.01 5.44
CA GLY A 132 -3.97 6.93 4.42
C GLY A 132 -2.45 6.99 4.42
N ILE A 133 -1.91 7.68 3.43
CA ILE A 133 -0.48 7.92 3.28
C ILE A 133 -0.20 9.33 3.82
N ALA A 134 0.75 9.43 4.75
CA ALA A 134 1.25 10.71 5.22
C ALA A 134 2.75 10.83 4.88
N PRO A 135 3.25 12.03 4.55
CA PRO A 135 4.67 12.24 4.39
C PRO A 135 5.39 11.88 5.71
N ARG A 136 6.44 11.08 5.62
CA ARG A 136 7.24 10.72 6.80
C ARG A 136 8.05 11.89 7.33
N ASN A 137 8.54 12.74 6.42
CA ASN A 137 9.37 13.90 6.74
C ASN A 137 8.53 15.16 6.71
N ASP A 138 8.92 16.14 7.54
CA ASP A 138 8.32 17.46 7.45
C ASP A 138 8.67 18.11 6.11
N LEU A 139 7.64 18.45 5.36
CA LEU A 139 7.77 19.17 4.09
C LEU A 139 7.95 20.68 4.29
N ALA A 140 8.06 21.15 5.54
CA ALA A 140 8.17 22.58 5.85
C ALA A 140 9.36 23.27 5.14
N ALA A 141 10.46 22.55 4.94
CA ALA A 141 11.62 23.07 4.21
C ALA A 141 11.35 23.38 2.73
N LEU A 142 10.29 22.81 2.16
CA LEU A 142 9.88 23.04 0.77
C LEU A 142 8.73 24.05 0.64
N ARG A 143 8.14 24.49 1.76
CA ARG A 143 7.03 25.45 1.74
C ARG A 143 7.52 26.83 1.33
N GLY A 144 6.71 27.50 0.51
CA GLY A 144 7.04 28.85 0.01
C GLY A 144 8.16 28.89 -1.04
N GLN A 145 8.59 27.73 -1.54
CA GLN A 145 9.52 27.62 -2.66
C GLN A 145 8.82 26.93 -3.82
N PRO A 146 8.94 27.46 -5.06
CA PRO A 146 8.43 26.77 -6.25
C PRO A 146 9.25 25.51 -6.49
N VAL A 147 8.58 24.36 -6.59
CA VAL A 147 9.20 23.04 -6.73
C VAL A 147 8.77 22.39 -8.04
N LEU A 148 9.74 21.90 -8.82
CA LEU A 148 9.49 20.95 -9.89
C LEU A 148 9.49 19.55 -9.28
N ALA A 149 8.38 18.80 -9.45
CA ALA A 149 8.23 17.45 -8.96
C ALA A 149 8.30 16.44 -10.09
N TYR A 150 9.08 15.37 -9.93
CA TYR A 150 9.15 14.29 -10.92
C TYR A 150 9.03 12.92 -10.27
N ALA A 151 8.45 11.97 -11.00
CA ALA A 151 8.26 10.61 -10.49
C ALA A 151 8.26 9.57 -11.63
N GLY A 152 8.87 8.41 -11.33
CA GLY A 152 8.85 7.20 -12.19
C GLY A 152 8.20 6.05 -11.44
N ILE A 153 6.94 6.22 -11.03
CA ILE A 153 6.13 5.23 -10.31
C ILE A 153 4.81 5.01 -11.02
N GLY A 154 4.14 3.89 -10.74
CA GLY A 154 2.89 3.52 -11.40
C GLY A 154 1.73 4.53 -11.24
N HIS A 155 1.76 5.38 -10.19
CA HIS A 155 0.75 6.41 -9.93
C HIS A 155 1.39 7.72 -9.46
N PRO A 156 2.03 8.49 -10.35
CA PRO A 156 2.78 9.70 -10.02
C PRO A 156 1.90 10.79 -9.39
N GLU A 157 0.64 10.91 -9.81
CA GLU A 157 -0.28 11.90 -9.25
C GLU A 157 -0.48 11.77 -7.73
N ARG A 158 -0.42 10.56 -7.18
CA ARG A 158 -0.46 10.37 -5.73
C ARG A 158 0.70 11.05 -5.01
N PHE A 159 1.88 10.96 -5.58
CA PHE A 159 3.06 11.64 -5.03
C PHE A 159 2.93 13.15 -5.15
N PHE A 160 2.52 13.65 -6.31
CA PHE A 160 2.35 15.09 -6.51
C PHE A 160 1.28 15.67 -5.59
N ASN A 161 0.17 14.96 -5.41
CA ASN A 161 -0.88 15.36 -4.47
C ASN A 161 -0.36 15.34 -3.03
N THR A 162 0.43 14.36 -2.62
CA THR A 162 1.05 14.33 -1.28
C THR A 162 1.90 15.58 -1.03
N LEU A 163 2.66 16.06 -2.02
CA LEU A 163 3.43 17.30 -1.91
C LEU A 163 2.52 18.53 -1.76
N ARG A 164 1.51 18.66 -2.63
CA ARG A 164 0.53 19.75 -2.58
C ARG A 164 -0.20 19.81 -1.24
N PHE A 165 -0.66 18.66 -0.73
CA PHE A 165 -1.27 18.54 0.60
C PHE A 165 -0.32 18.93 1.74
N GLY A 166 0.97 18.63 1.59
CA GLY A 166 2.00 19.08 2.52
C GLY A 166 2.28 20.57 2.47
N GLY A 167 1.57 21.33 1.62
CA GLY A 167 1.74 22.77 1.45
C GLY A 167 2.94 23.16 0.58
N VAL A 168 3.41 22.24 -0.28
CA VAL A 168 4.48 22.50 -1.24
C VAL A 168 3.89 23.09 -2.51
N GLU A 169 4.45 24.21 -2.98
CA GLU A 169 4.08 24.85 -4.25
C GLU A 169 4.70 24.07 -5.42
N VAL A 170 3.95 23.12 -5.97
CA VAL A 170 4.38 22.34 -7.13
C VAL A 170 4.02 23.08 -8.41
N VAL A 171 4.99 23.72 -9.03
CA VAL A 171 4.82 24.55 -10.23
C VAL A 171 4.85 23.72 -11.52
N GLU A 172 5.57 22.59 -11.50
CA GLU A 172 5.68 21.72 -12.65
C GLU A 172 5.77 20.26 -12.20
N THR A 173 5.19 19.35 -13.00
CA THR A 173 5.27 17.91 -12.75
C THR A 173 5.79 17.17 -13.98
N VAL A 174 6.74 16.25 -13.78
CA VAL A 174 7.31 15.41 -14.84
C VAL A 174 7.09 13.94 -14.47
N THR A 175 6.46 13.18 -15.37
CA THR A 175 6.21 11.76 -15.19
C THR A 175 7.12 10.93 -16.06
N TYR A 176 7.73 9.91 -15.48
CA TYR A 176 8.52 8.91 -16.17
C TYR A 176 7.83 7.56 -16.15
N LYS A 177 8.32 6.62 -16.94
CA LYS A 177 7.83 5.23 -16.89
C LYS A 177 8.07 4.65 -15.50
N ASP A 178 7.18 3.75 -15.09
CA ASP A 178 7.33 3.02 -13.84
C ASP A 178 8.70 2.33 -13.76
N HIS A 179 9.34 2.39 -12.58
CA HIS A 179 10.72 1.94 -12.36
C HIS A 179 11.78 2.61 -13.24
N HIS A 180 11.59 3.88 -13.61
CA HIS A 180 12.61 4.65 -14.32
C HIS A 180 13.89 4.77 -13.47
N LEU A 181 15.04 4.54 -14.12
CA LEU A 181 16.36 4.77 -13.51
C LEU A 181 16.75 6.23 -13.75
N PHE A 182 16.93 6.98 -12.69
CA PHE A 182 17.39 8.37 -12.72
C PHE A 182 18.91 8.44 -12.64
#